data_ea09a3798a72d89bf98c2a8474fab6ab
#
_entry.id   ea09a3798a72d89bf98c2a8474fab6ab
#
_cell.length_a   1.000
_cell.length_b   1.000
_cell.length_c   1.000
_cell.angle_alpha   90.00
_cell.angle_beta   90.00
_cell.angle_gamma   90.00
#
_symmetry.space_group_name_H-M   'P 1'
#
loop_
_entity.id
_entity.type
_entity.pdbx_description
1 polymer ?
#
loop_
_entity_poly.entity_id
_entity_poly.type
_entity_poly.pdbx_seq_one_letter_code
_entity_poly.pdbx_strand_id
1 'polypeptide(L)'
;MFDELPGVRMRRHKAFGSKGELSDYLSGMAPSHAYYSTAYYTYPAARNMKEKGWQGADLIFDLDADHLRKQGADYAEMLENVKTETIKLNCFLTEDFGFDSEHIEVVFSGGRGYHIHVRDPSVLKLESGARRE
;
A
#
# COMPACT_ATOMS: atom_id res chain seq x y z
N MET A 1 -6.67 -14.17 -1.27
CA MET A 1 -6.95 -15.39 -2.05
C MET A 1 -5.65 -15.85 -2.72
N PHE A 2 -4.74 -16.50 -1.95
CA PHE A 2 -3.46 -17.03 -2.44
C PHE A 2 -3.24 -18.47 -1.94
N ASP A 3 -4.32 -19.11 -1.46
CA ASP A 3 -4.24 -20.42 -0.82
C ASP A 3 -4.33 -21.60 -1.78
N GLU A 4 -4.45 -21.36 -3.11
CA GLU A 4 -4.72 -22.41 -4.08
C GLU A 4 -3.52 -22.84 -4.94
N LEU A 5 -2.36 -22.19 -4.80
CA LEU A 5 -1.15 -22.66 -5.47
C LEU A 5 -0.41 -23.65 -4.57
N PRO A 6 -0.26 -24.91 -4.96
CA PRO A 6 0.48 -25.89 -4.18
C PRO A 6 1.93 -25.42 -4.01
N GLY A 7 2.33 -25.22 -2.76
CA GLY A 7 3.70 -24.81 -2.40
C GLY A 7 3.90 -23.32 -2.11
N VAL A 8 2.89 -22.46 -2.26
CA VAL A 8 3.00 -21.04 -1.88
C VAL A 8 3.01 -20.91 -0.35
N ARG A 9 4.08 -20.35 0.19
CA ARG A 9 4.21 -20.08 1.63
C ARG A 9 4.40 -18.59 1.85
N MET A 10 3.45 -17.95 2.56
CA MET A 10 3.60 -16.58 2.98
C MET A 10 4.45 -16.52 4.27
N ARG A 11 5.56 -15.78 4.23
CA ARG A 11 6.40 -15.50 5.38
C ARG A 11 6.05 -14.12 5.93
N ARG A 12 5.43 -14.10 7.09
CA ARG A 12 4.97 -12.87 7.76
C ARG A 12 5.88 -12.52 8.94
N HIS A 13 5.66 -11.34 9.50
CA HIS A 13 6.32 -10.86 10.73
C HIS A 13 7.85 -10.79 10.59
N LYS A 14 8.33 -10.38 9.41
CA LYS A 14 9.74 -10.10 9.17
C LYS A 14 10.02 -8.64 9.44
N ALA A 15 11.12 -8.36 10.10
CA ALA A 15 11.66 -7.03 10.31
C ALA A 15 13.18 -7.09 10.10
N PHE A 16 13.73 -5.98 9.65
CA PHE A 16 15.15 -5.85 9.30
C PHE A 16 15.71 -4.60 9.96
N GLY A 17 16.90 -4.69 10.52
CA GLY A 17 17.57 -3.58 11.17
C GLY A 17 18.22 -2.60 10.17
N SER A 18 18.43 -3.04 8.94
CA SER A 18 19.07 -2.23 7.91
C SER A 18 18.61 -2.59 6.50
N LYS A 19 18.85 -1.67 5.54
CA LYS A 19 18.62 -1.94 4.11
C LYS A 19 19.47 -3.10 3.60
N GLY A 20 20.69 -3.27 4.14
CA GLY A 20 21.59 -4.38 3.80
C GLY A 20 20.97 -5.72 4.15
N GLU A 21 20.50 -5.89 5.39
CA GLU A 21 19.81 -7.11 5.82
C GLU A 21 18.57 -7.42 4.98
N LEU A 22 17.78 -6.41 4.63
CA LEU A 22 16.63 -6.60 3.74
C LEU A 22 17.08 -7.06 2.35
N SER A 23 18.10 -6.43 1.78
CA SER A 23 18.66 -6.77 0.47
C SER A 23 19.17 -8.20 0.44
N ASP A 24 19.96 -8.58 1.42
CA ASP A 24 20.53 -9.94 1.55
C ASP A 24 19.41 -10.99 1.71
N TYR A 25 18.40 -10.68 2.51
CA TYR A 25 17.25 -11.56 2.68
C TYR A 25 16.47 -11.74 1.37
N LEU A 26 16.15 -10.65 0.67
CA LEU A 26 15.41 -10.71 -0.59
C LEU A 26 16.23 -11.43 -1.68
N SER A 27 17.51 -11.15 -1.79
CA SER A 27 18.40 -11.81 -2.76
C SER A 27 18.55 -13.31 -2.48
N GLY A 28 18.71 -13.68 -1.20
CA GLY A 28 18.88 -15.09 -0.81
C GLY A 28 17.60 -15.91 -0.89
N MET A 29 16.43 -15.29 -0.67
CA MET A 29 15.13 -15.97 -0.70
C MET A 29 14.44 -15.91 -2.06
N ALA A 30 14.79 -14.93 -2.90
CA ALA A 30 14.20 -14.67 -4.21
C ALA A 30 12.66 -14.84 -4.23
N PRO A 31 11.91 -14.11 -3.39
CA PRO A 31 10.46 -14.29 -3.31
C PRO A 31 9.77 -13.85 -4.59
N SER A 32 8.70 -14.53 -4.99
CA SER A 32 7.88 -14.12 -6.14
C SER A 32 7.19 -12.76 -5.90
N HIS A 33 6.86 -12.46 -4.65
CA HIS A 33 6.22 -11.22 -4.23
C HIS A 33 6.77 -10.78 -2.88
N ALA A 34 6.93 -9.48 -2.70
CA ALA A 34 7.30 -8.88 -1.43
C ALA A 34 6.32 -7.76 -1.07
N TYR A 35 5.90 -7.73 0.17
CA TYR A 35 4.96 -6.74 0.69
C TYR A 35 5.53 -6.12 1.96
N TYR A 36 5.27 -4.85 2.18
CA TYR A 36 5.64 -4.18 3.42
C TYR A 36 4.39 -3.61 4.12
N SER A 37 4.51 -3.46 5.43
CA SER A 37 3.44 -2.87 6.23
C SER A 37 3.44 -1.35 6.09
N THR A 38 2.27 -0.78 5.88
CA THR A 38 2.03 0.67 5.93
C THR A 38 1.85 1.17 7.36
N ALA A 39 1.69 0.25 8.31
CA ALA A 39 1.63 0.54 9.72
C ALA A 39 3.02 0.45 10.36
N TYR A 40 3.26 1.35 11.31
CA TYR A 40 4.46 1.43 12.11
C TYR A 40 4.25 0.72 13.44
N TYR A 41 5.24 -0.07 13.87
CA TYR A 41 5.19 -0.87 15.08
C TYR A 41 6.46 -0.73 15.90
N THR A 42 6.33 -0.77 17.23
CA THR A 42 7.50 -0.83 18.13
C THR A 42 8.24 -2.15 17.98
N TYR A 43 7.49 -3.26 17.83
CA TYR A 43 8.04 -4.61 17.70
C TYR A 43 7.49 -5.30 16.44
N PRO A 44 7.96 -4.89 15.24
CA PRO A 44 7.36 -5.35 13.98
C PRO A 44 7.48 -6.86 13.75
N ALA A 45 8.49 -7.53 14.33
CA ALA A 45 8.69 -8.97 14.23
C ALA A 45 7.78 -9.79 15.16
N ALA A 46 7.07 -9.18 16.10
CA ALA A 46 6.16 -9.88 17.00
C ALA A 46 5.05 -10.60 16.20
N ARG A 47 4.71 -11.82 16.62
CA ARG A 47 3.71 -12.65 15.91
C ARG A 47 2.28 -12.22 16.20
N ASN A 48 2.03 -11.66 17.36
CA ASN A 48 0.72 -11.22 17.80
C ASN A 48 0.58 -9.70 17.57
N MET A 49 -0.55 -9.27 17.03
CA MET A 49 -0.82 -7.85 16.75
C MET A 49 -0.82 -6.99 18.02
N LYS A 50 -1.28 -7.54 19.16
CA LYS A 50 -1.26 -6.83 20.45
C LYS A 50 0.16 -6.56 20.94
N GLU A 51 1.09 -7.49 20.66
CA GLU A 51 2.48 -7.39 21.06
C GLU A 51 3.32 -6.51 20.13
N LYS A 52 2.83 -6.22 18.92
CA LYS A 52 3.53 -5.36 17.95
C LYS A 52 3.68 -3.93 18.42
N GLY A 53 2.78 -3.44 19.26
CA GLY A 53 2.78 -2.05 19.70
C GLY A 53 2.57 -1.08 18.53
N TRP A 54 1.34 -1.01 18.02
CA TRP A 54 1.00 -0.12 16.90
C TRP A 54 1.30 1.35 17.22
N GLN A 55 2.02 2.04 16.34
CA GLN A 55 2.44 3.42 16.48
C GLN A 55 1.72 4.38 15.54
N GLY A 56 1.04 3.85 14.54
CA GLY A 56 0.35 4.63 13.52
C GLY A 56 0.43 3.92 12.18
N ALA A 57 -0.15 4.51 11.16
CA ALA A 57 -0.06 4.01 9.79
C ALA A 57 -0.18 5.17 8.79
N ASP A 58 0.45 5.01 7.62
CA ASP A 58 0.18 5.86 6.49
C ASP A 58 -1.27 5.69 6.03
N LEU A 59 -1.85 6.72 5.41
CA LEU A 59 -3.12 6.61 4.74
C LEU A 59 -2.85 6.17 3.29
N ILE A 60 -3.52 5.10 2.87
CA ILE A 60 -3.34 4.56 1.51
C ILE A 60 -4.66 4.42 0.81
N PHE A 61 -4.69 4.89 -0.42
CA PHE A 61 -5.79 4.68 -1.35
C PHE A 61 -5.32 3.73 -2.45
N ASP A 62 -6.09 2.67 -2.66
CA ASP A 62 -5.87 1.69 -3.72
C ASP A 62 -6.94 1.88 -4.81
N LEU A 63 -6.48 2.32 -5.98
CA LEU A 63 -7.33 2.54 -7.14
C LEU A 63 -7.07 1.45 -8.17
N ASP A 64 -8.02 0.56 -8.35
CA ASP A 64 -7.93 -0.56 -9.29
C ASP A 64 -9.03 -0.48 -10.36
N ALA A 65 -8.69 -0.84 -11.59
CA ALA A 65 -9.59 -0.87 -12.73
C ALA A 65 -10.79 -1.82 -12.55
N ASP A 66 -10.68 -2.81 -11.68
CA ASP A 66 -11.76 -3.77 -11.42
C ASP A 66 -13.03 -3.10 -10.87
N HIS A 67 -12.90 -1.94 -10.25
CA HIS A 67 -14.01 -1.14 -9.75
C HIS A 67 -14.60 -0.19 -10.81
N LEU A 68 -13.90 0.05 -11.91
CA LEU A 68 -14.32 0.97 -12.98
C LEU A 68 -14.93 0.21 -14.18
N ARG A 69 -15.75 -0.82 -13.94
CA ARG A 69 -16.29 -1.73 -14.97
C ARG A 69 -16.97 -1.00 -16.13
N LYS A 70 -16.24 -0.84 -17.22
CA LYS A 70 -16.81 -0.86 -18.58
C LYS A 70 -16.47 -2.21 -19.19
N GLN A 71 -17.47 -3.05 -19.40
CA GLN A 71 -17.29 -4.33 -20.10
C GLN A 71 -16.73 -4.06 -21.51
N GLY A 72 -15.60 -4.68 -21.85
CA GLY A 72 -15.00 -4.62 -23.19
C GLY A 72 -13.95 -3.54 -23.42
N ALA A 73 -13.53 -2.79 -22.39
CA ALA A 73 -12.42 -1.85 -22.52
C ALA A 73 -11.08 -2.60 -22.67
N ASP A 74 -10.22 -2.09 -23.56
CA ASP A 74 -8.83 -2.53 -23.67
C ASP A 74 -8.05 -2.17 -22.39
N TYR A 75 -6.97 -2.91 -22.11
CA TYR A 75 -6.11 -2.69 -20.96
C TYR A 75 -5.58 -1.25 -20.89
N ALA A 76 -5.17 -0.70 -22.02
CA ALA A 76 -4.67 0.67 -22.11
C ALA A 76 -5.76 1.70 -21.74
N GLU A 77 -6.99 1.50 -22.23
CA GLU A 77 -8.13 2.37 -21.91
C GLU A 77 -8.50 2.25 -20.42
N MET A 78 -8.51 1.04 -19.87
CA MET A 78 -8.76 0.84 -18.44
C MET A 78 -7.74 1.58 -17.58
N LEU A 79 -6.45 1.45 -17.93
CA LEU A 79 -5.36 2.07 -17.17
C LEU A 79 -5.44 3.62 -17.25
N GLU A 80 -5.79 4.19 -18.40
CA GLU A 80 -5.97 5.64 -18.57
C GLU A 80 -7.17 6.17 -17.75
N ASN A 81 -8.26 5.39 -17.66
CA ASN A 81 -9.40 5.73 -16.82
C ASN A 81 -9.00 5.76 -15.33
N VAL A 82 -8.29 4.72 -14.84
CA VAL A 82 -7.82 4.69 -13.45
C VAL A 82 -6.84 5.83 -13.17
N LYS A 83 -5.95 6.13 -14.10
CA LYS A 83 -5.02 7.26 -14.00
C LYS A 83 -5.79 8.59 -13.85
N THR A 84 -6.85 8.77 -14.61
CA THR A 84 -7.71 9.97 -14.52
C THR A 84 -8.34 10.10 -13.12
N GLU A 85 -8.88 9.01 -12.57
CA GLU A 85 -9.43 9.00 -11.21
C GLU A 85 -8.34 9.21 -10.15
N THR A 86 -7.13 8.66 -10.37
CA THR A 86 -5.98 8.88 -9.48
C THR A 86 -5.58 10.35 -9.43
N ILE A 87 -5.55 11.02 -10.58
CA ILE A 87 -5.25 12.46 -10.65
C ILE A 87 -6.32 13.28 -9.92
N LYS A 88 -7.61 12.95 -10.10
CA LYS A 88 -8.70 13.64 -9.38
C LYS A 88 -8.56 13.48 -7.87
N LEU A 89 -8.30 12.25 -7.39
CA LEU A 89 -8.09 12.01 -5.97
C LEU A 89 -6.86 12.75 -5.45
N ASN A 90 -5.76 12.77 -6.19
CA ASN A 90 -4.57 13.52 -5.81
C ASN A 90 -4.84 15.02 -5.68
N CYS A 91 -5.58 15.62 -6.65
CA CYS A 91 -6.01 17.02 -6.58
C CYS A 91 -6.89 17.26 -5.33
N PHE A 92 -7.84 16.38 -5.08
CA PHE A 92 -8.71 16.47 -3.90
C PHE A 92 -7.92 16.43 -2.58
N LEU A 93 -6.94 15.55 -2.48
CA LEU A 93 -6.08 15.45 -1.29
C LEU A 93 -5.22 16.70 -1.08
N THR A 94 -4.73 17.30 -2.17
CA THR A 94 -3.87 18.50 -2.08
C THR A 94 -4.67 19.78 -1.92
N GLU A 95 -5.77 19.96 -2.66
CA GLU A 95 -6.51 21.21 -2.74
C GLU A 95 -7.60 21.32 -1.67
N ASP A 96 -8.37 20.25 -1.44
CA ASP A 96 -9.48 20.27 -0.50
C ASP A 96 -9.06 19.87 0.91
N PHE A 97 -8.24 18.82 1.05
CA PHE A 97 -7.70 18.41 2.36
C PHE A 97 -6.44 19.18 2.74
N GLY A 98 -5.75 19.80 1.79
CA GLY A 98 -4.58 20.64 2.06
C GLY A 98 -3.33 19.85 2.47
N PHE A 99 -3.23 18.57 2.09
CA PHE A 99 -1.99 17.83 2.30
C PHE A 99 -0.87 18.39 1.42
N ASP A 100 0.31 18.53 1.99
CA ASP A 100 1.49 18.92 1.23
C ASP A 100 1.84 17.82 0.21
N SER A 101 2.11 18.24 -1.02
CA SER A 101 2.51 17.32 -2.09
C SER A 101 3.76 16.52 -1.76
N GLU A 102 4.64 17.02 -0.88
CA GLU A 102 5.81 16.29 -0.40
C GLU A 102 5.44 15.06 0.45
N HIS A 103 4.26 15.06 1.05
CA HIS A 103 3.73 13.94 1.83
C HIS A 103 2.93 12.95 1.01
N ILE A 104 2.69 13.23 -0.27
CA ILE A 104 1.90 12.35 -1.16
C ILE A 104 2.83 11.66 -2.15
N GLU A 105 2.75 10.34 -2.21
CA GLU A 105 3.44 9.52 -3.19
C GLU A 105 2.43 8.72 -4.00
N VAL A 106 2.49 8.85 -5.33
CA VAL A 106 1.66 8.06 -6.26
C VAL A 106 2.52 6.98 -6.89
N VAL A 107 2.09 5.73 -6.75
CA VAL A 107 2.83 4.55 -7.22
C VAL A 107 1.93 3.73 -8.14
N PHE A 108 2.48 3.31 -9.28
CA PHE A 108 1.82 2.31 -10.13
C PHE A 108 1.84 0.94 -9.43
N SER A 109 0.69 0.27 -9.33
CA SER A 109 0.56 -0.99 -8.60
C SER A 109 1.31 -2.17 -9.23
N GLY A 110 1.79 -2.00 -10.47
CA GLY A 110 2.37 -3.09 -11.27
C GLY A 110 1.34 -3.99 -11.95
N GLY A 111 0.06 -3.69 -11.79
CA GLY A 111 -1.07 -4.40 -12.36
C GLY A 111 -2.00 -3.47 -13.14
N ARG A 112 -3.16 -3.16 -12.58
CA ARG A 112 -4.24 -2.42 -13.24
C ARG A 112 -4.62 -1.12 -12.54
N GLY A 113 -3.75 -0.56 -11.71
CA GLY A 113 -4.10 0.59 -10.92
C GLY A 113 -2.94 1.34 -10.32
N TYR A 114 -3.27 2.21 -9.37
CA TYR A 114 -2.34 3.08 -8.67
C TYR A 114 -2.63 3.06 -7.18
N HIS A 115 -1.58 3.22 -6.38
CA HIS A 115 -1.68 3.49 -4.96
C HIS A 115 -1.29 4.94 -4.69
N ILE A 116 -2.07 5.64 -3.87
CA ILE A 116 -1.68 6.94 -3.31
C ILE A 116 -1.35 6.73 -1.83
N HIS A 117 -0.14 7.05 -1.46
CA HIS A 117 0.34 7.02 -0.07
C HIS A 117 0.36 8.44 0.47
N VAL A 118 -0.35 8.69 1.57
CA VAL A 118 -0.28 9.94 2.31
C VAL A 118 0.50 9.69 3.60
N ARG A 119 1.70 10.27 3.68
CA ARG A 119 2.63 10.13 4.81
C ARG A 119 2.67 11.39 5.68
N ASP A 120 1.53 12.01 5.86
CA ASP A 120 1.41 13.19 6.71
C ASP A 120 1.29 12.79 8.19
N PRO A 121 1.97 13.47 9.11
CA PRO A 121 1.86 13.20 10.55
C PRO A 121 0.43 13.25 11.10
N SER A 122 -0.45 14.08 10.51
CA SER A 122 -1.84 14.23 10.93
C SER A 122 -2.67 12.96 10.74
N VAL A 123 -2.34 12.12 9.75
CA VAL A 123 -3.09 10.88 9.45
C VAL A 123 -2.55 9.65 10.19
N LEU A 124 -1.37 9.72 10.77
CA LEU A 124 -0.70 8.56 11.38
C LEU A 124 -1.53 7.87 12.47
N LYS A 125 -2.27 8.64 13.26
CA LYS A 125 -3.04 8.14 14.41
C LYS A 125 -4.51 7.90 14.09
N LEU A 126 -4.95 8.10 12.86
CA LEU A 126 -6.31 7.77 12.46
C LEU A 126 -6.57 6.28 12.65
N GLU A 127 -7.62 5.95 13.37
CA GLU A 127 -8.08 4.57 13.52
C GLU A 127 -8.83 4.08 12.27
N SER A 128 -9.07 2.78 12.18
CA SER A 128 -9.67 2.16 11.00
C SER A 128 -11.06 2.68 10.64
N GLY A 129 -11.82 3.20 11.62
CA GLY A 129 -13.10 3.87 11.39
C GLY A 129 -12.93 5.15 10.57
N ALA A 130 -12.15 6.08 11.10
CA ALA A 130 -11.88 7.37 10.46
C ALA A 130 -11.17 7.28 9.10
N ARG A 131 -10.51 6.15 8.79
CA ARG A 131 -9.87 5.94 7.49
C ARG A 131 -10.82 5.50 6.38
N ARG A 132 -12.08 5.14 6.74
CA ARG A 132 -13.09 4.65 5.79
C ARG A 132 -14.15 5.69 5.48
N GLU A 133 -14.24 6.73 6.28
CA GLU A 133 -15.14 7.88 6.08
C GLU A 133 -14.55 8.89 5.11
#